data_02749a06cb99a6745d74e902cc70530c
#
_entry.id   02749a06cb99a6745d74e902cc70530c
#
_cell.length_a   1.000
_cell.length_b   1.000
_cell.length_c   1.000
_cell.angle_alpha   90.00
_cell.angle_beta   90.00
_cell.angle_gamma   90.00
#
_symmetry.space_group_name_H-M   'P 1'
#
loop_
_entity.id
_entity.type
_entity.pdbx_description
1 polymer ?
#
loop_
_entity_poly.entity_id
_entity_poly.type
_entity_poly.pdbx_seq_one_letter_code
_entity_poly.pdbx_strand_id
1 'polypeptide(L)'
;MTLWINGDWVTGQGALRVKRNPVSGEVLWQGNDADAAQVGQACRAARAAFPRWARLSFAERQAVVERFAALLENNKAELTAIIARETGKPRWEAATEVTAMINKIAISIKAYHVRTGEQRSEMPDGAASLRHRPHGVLAVFGPYNFPCHLPNGHIVPALLAGNTIIFKPSELTPWSGEAVMRLWQQAGLPPGVLNLVQGGRETGQALSALEDLDGLLFTGSANTGYQLHRQLSGQPEKILALEMGGNNPLIIDEVADIDAAVHLTIQSAFVTAGQRCTCARRLLLKSGAQGDAFLARLVAVSQRLTPGNWDDEPQPFIGGLISEQAAQQVVTAWQVLEAMGGRTLLAPRLLQAGTSLLTPGIIEMTGVAGVPDEEVFGPLLRVWRYDTFDEAIRMANNTRFGLSCGLVSPEREKFDQLLLEARAGIVNWNKPLTGAASTAPFGGIGASGNHRPSAWYAADYCAWPMASLESDSLTLPATLNPGLDFSDEVVR
;
A
#
# COMPACT_ATOMS: atom_id res chain seq x y z
N MET A 1 7.41 -24.99 10.93
CA MET A 1 6.06 -24.83 10.31
C MET A 1 5.78 -23.35 10.18
N THR A 2 5.62 -22.87 8.96
CA THR A 2 5.62 -21.44 8.64
C THR A 2 4.44 -21.00 7.76
N LEU A 3 3.58 -21.96 7.37
CA LEU A 3 2.30 -21.70 6.71
C LEU A 3 1.17 -21.90 7.72
N TRP A 4 0.09 -21.12 7.57
CA TRP A 4 -1.14 -21.30 8.35
C TRP A 4 -2.29 -21.63 7.40
N ILE A 5 -2.77 -22.86 7.43
CA ILE A 5 -3.82 -23.32 6.53
C ILE A 5 -4.92 -24.01 7.37
N ASN A 6 -6.14 -23.51 7.25
CA ASN A 6 -7.34 -24.08 7.90
C ASN A 6 -7.23 -24.24 9.44
N GLY A 7 -6.49 -23.35 10.09
CA GLY A 7 -6.35 -23.38 11.56
C GLY A 7 -5.11 -24.15 12.05
N ASP A 8 -4.28 -24.67 11.16
CA ASP A 8 -3.08 -25.43 11.50
C ASP A 8 -1.81 -24.79 10.93
N TRP A 9 -0.73 -24.82 11.74
CA TRP A 9 0.62 -24.53 11.27
C TRP A 9 1.21 -25.73 10.55
N VAL A 10 1.58 -25.54 9.26
CA VAL A 10 2.12 -26.60 8.44
C VAL A 10 3.48 -26.21 7.83
N THR A 11 4.28 -27.22 7.45
CA THR A 11 5.55 -26.99 6.75
C THR A 11 5.29 -26.85 5.25
N GLY A 12 5.89 -25.84 4.62
CA GLY A 12 5.87 -25.71 3.15
C GLY A 12 6.56 -26.87 2.46
N GLN A 13 6.12 -27.21 1.26
CA GLN A 13 6.67 -28.29 0.42
C GLN A 13 7.56 -27.74 -0.71
N GLY A 14 7.62 -26.42 -0.88
CA GLY A 14 8.46 -25.77 -1.87
C GLY A 14 9.90 -25.53 -1.39
N ALA A 15 10.59 -24.59 -2.03
CA ALA A 15 12.00 -24.27 -1.77
C ALA A 15 12.24 -23.75 -0.36
N LEU A 16 13.38 -24.07 0.23
CA LEU A 16 13.84 -23.49 1.49
C LEU A 16 14.18 -22.02 1.28
N ARG A 17 13.63 -21.18 2.16
CA ARG A 17 13.87 -19.74 2.23
C ARG A 17 14.54 -19.39 3.54
N VAL A 18 15.57 -18.55 3.48
CA VAL A 18 16.25 -18.02 4.66
C VAL A 18 16.19 -16.48 4.58
N LYS A 19 15.59 -15.86 5.58
CA LYS A 19 15.62 -14.40 5.74
C LYS A 19 16.74 -14.01 6.70
N ARG A 20 17.56 -13.07 6.25
CA ARG A 20 18.62 -12.48 7.05
C ARG A 20 18.34 -11.02 7.31
N ASN A 21 18.84 -10.52 8.43
CA ASN A 21 18.92 -9.08 8.68
C ASN A 21 19.76 -8.43 7.56
N PRO A 22 19.25 -7.41 6.86
CA PRO A 22 19.91 -6.83 5.70
C PRO A 22 21.18 -6.04 6.03
N VAL A 23 21.40 -5.74 7.33
CA VAL A 23 22.57 -4.98 7.82
C VAL A 23 23.57 -5.91 8.46
N SER A 24 23.16 -6.75 9.43
CA SER A 24 24.07 -7.62 10.18
C SER A 24 24.33 -8.99 9.54
N GLY A 25 23.49 -9.42 8.58
CA GLY A 25 23.57 -10.75 7.99
C GLY A 25 23.04 -11.87 8.90
N GLU A 26 22.62 -11.59 10.12
CA GLU A 26 22.05 -12.56 11.06
C GLU A 26 20.85 -13.29 10.46
N VAL A 27 20.76 -14.60 10.64
CA VAL A 27 19.58 -15.39 10.24
C VAL A 27 18.42 -15.07 11.19
N LEU A 28 17.34 -14.50 10.66
CA LEU A 28 16.16 -14.11 11.42
C LEU A 28 15.04 -15.15 11.35
N TRP A 29 14.89 -15.78 10.19
CA TRP A 29 13.81 -16.70 9.92
C TRP A 29 14.22 -17.69 8.83
N GLN A 30 13.67 -18.90 8.91
CA GLN A 30 13.78 -19.90 7.84
C GLN A 30 12.52 -20.74 7.75
N GLY A 31 12.16 -21.12 6.54
CA GLY A 31 11.00 -21.95 6.26
C GLY A 31 10.91 -22.32 4.79
N ASN A 32 10.05 -23.26 4.47
CA ASN A 32 9.81 -23.64 3.08
C ASN A 32 8.65 -22.88 2.49
N ASP A 33 8.75 -22.52 1.22
CA ASP A 33 7.67 -21.91 0.45
C ASP A 33 6.47 -22.89 0.33
N ALA A 34 5.28 -22.35 0.19
CA ALA A 34 4.10 -23.13 -0.18
C ALA A 34 4.20 -23.54 -1.65
N ASP A 35 3.95 -24.82 -1.94
CA ASP A 35 3.76 -25.28 -3.30
C ASP A 35 2.34 -25.01 -3.82
N ALA A 36 2.08 -25.30 -5.09
CA ALA A 36 0.78 -25.08 -5.73
C ALA A 36 -0.35 -25.90 -5.06
N ALA A 37 -0.05 -27.11 -4.55
CA ALA A 37 -1.04 -27.95 -3.88
C ALA A 37 -1.47 -27.32 -2.54
N GLN A 38 -0.52 -26.79 -1.78
CA GLN A 38 -0.79 -26.09 -0.51
C GLN A 38 -1.51 -24.75 -0.71
N VAL A 39 -1.18 -24.01 -1.78
CA VAL A 39 -1.93 -22.82 -2.18
C VAL A 39 -3.39 -23.19 -2.50
N GLY A 40 -3.63 -24.29 -3.23
CA GLY A 40 -4.96 -24.82 -3.49
C GLY A 40 -5.69 -25.29 -2.21
N GLN A 41 -4.97 -25.86 -1.24
CA GLN A 41 -5.53 -26.23 0.06
C GLN A 41 -6.01 -24.98 0.83
N ALA A 42 -5.20 -23.91 0.86
CA ALA A 42 -5.56 -22.65 1.49
C ALA A 42 -6.83 -22.03 0.85
N CYS A 43 -6.96 -22.12 -0.48
CA CYS A 43 -8.15 -21.65 -1.19
C CYS A 43 -9.40 -22.46 -0.83
N ARG A 44 -9.31 -23.77 -0.85
CA ARG A 44 -10.44 -24.64 -0.44
C ARG A 44 -10.84 -24.40 1.02
N ALA A 45 -9.87 -24.21 1.92
CA ALA A 45 -10.15 -23.87 3.31
C ALA A 45 -10.89 -22.53 3.45
N ALA A 46 -10.41 -21.49 2.72
CA ALA A 46 -11.06 -20.19 2.70
C ALA A 46 -12.48 -20.27 2.11
N ARG A 47 -12.68 -21.02 1.02
CA ARG A 47 -14.00 -21.22 0.40
C ARG A 47 -14.97 -21.95 1.35
N ALA A 48 -14.50 -22.97 2.05
CA ALA A 48 -15.31 -23.70 3.02
C ALA A 48 -15.70 -22.84 4.24
N ALA A 49 -14.81 -21.96 4.71
CA ALA A 49 -15.05 -21.06 5.85
C ALA A 49 -15.98 -19.88 5.48
N PHE A 50 -15.98 -19.44 4.21
CA PHE A 50 -16.68 -18.24 3.76
C PHE A 50 -18.15 -18.18 4.13
N PRO A 51 -19.01 -19.19 3.87
CA PRO A 51 -20.44 -19.08 4.16
C PRO A 51 -20.74 -18.85 5.65
N ARG A 52 -19.93 -19.44 6.53
CA ARG A 52 -20.09 -19.28 7.99
C ARG A 52 -19.64 -17.88 8.42
N TRP A 53 -18.48 -17.42 7.96
CA TRP A 53 -17.95 -16.10 8.29
C TRP A 53 -18.83 -14.97 7.75
N ALA A 54 -19.31 -15.06 6.51
CA ALA A 54 -20.19 -14.08 5.89
C ALA A 54 -21.56 -13.95 6.55
N ARG A 55 -22.05 -15.00 7.23
CA ARG A 55 -23.34 -14.99 7.97
C ARG A 55 -23.25 -14.38 9.36
N LEU A 56 -22.04 -14.23 9.92
CA LEU A 56 -21.88 -13.54 11.19
C LEU A 56 -22.35 -12.09 11.04
N SER A 57 -22.92 -11.54 12.09
CA SER A 57 -23.23 -10.12 12.18
C SER A 57 -21.95 -9.29 12.07
N PHE A 58 -22.09 -8.03 11.68
CA PHE A 58 -20.96 -7.11 11.69
C PHE A 58 -20.30 -7.03 13.06
N ALA A 59 -21.10 -6.97 14.14
CA ALA A 59 -20.60 -6.90 15.52
C ALA A 59 -19.73 -8.11 15.91
N GLU A 60 -20.12 -9.33 15.48
CA GLU A 60 -19.32 -10.54 15.76
C GLU A 60 -17.97 -10.48 15.03
N ARG A 61 -17.94 -10.06 13.76
CA ARG A 61 -16.70 -9.89 13.01
C ARG A 61 -15.84 -8.76 13.60
N GLN A 62 -16.46 -7.63 13.96
CA GLN A 62 -15.80 -6.51 14.62
C GLN A 62 -15.13 -6.93 15.93
N ALA A 63 -15.79 -7.73 16.76
CA ALA A 63 -15.24 -8.21 18.03
C ALA A 63 -13.93 -9.00 17.85
N VAL A 64 -13.79 -9.78 16.77
CA VAL A 64 -12.52 -10.47 16.44
C VAL A 64 -11.44 -9.48 16.07
N VAL A 65 -11.77 -8.50 15.23
CA VAL A 65 -10.84 -7.47 14.76
C VAL A 65 -10.37 -6.56 15.92
N GLU A 66 -11.25 -6.25 16.87
CA GLU A 66 -10.90 -5.47 18.06
C GLU A 66 -9.99 -6.25 19.04
N ARG A 67 -10.18 -7.58 19.19
CA ARG A 67 -9.23 -8.41 19.93
C ARG A 67 -7.84 -8.40 19.28
N PHE A 68 -7.79 -8.43 17.94
CA PHE A 68 -6.53 -8.29 17.21
C PHE A 68 -5.87 -6.92 17.48
N ALA A 69 -6.65 -5.83 17.54
CA ALA A 69 -6.13 -4.50 17.90
C ALA A 69 -5.46 -4.48 19.28
N ALA A 70 -6.13 -5.09 20.28
CA ALA A 70 -5.59 -5.20 21.63
C ALA A 70 -4.29 -6.05 21.67
N LEU A 71 -4.23 -7.12 20.89
CA LEU A 71 -3.01 -7.93 20.77
C LEU A 71 -1.87 -7.18 20.09
N LEU A 72 -2.15 -6.36 19.07
CA LEU A 72 -1.14 -5.48 18.45
C LEU A 72 -0.55 -4.51 19.47
N GLU A 73 -1.39 -3.88 20.30
CA GLU A 73 -0.93 -2.95 21.35
C GLU A 73 -0.06 -3.67 22.37
N ASN A 74 -0.49 -4.84 22.86
CA ASN A 74 0.23 -5.63 23.85
C ASN A 74 1.58 -6.17 23.34
N ASN A 75 1.70 -6.42 22.03
CA ASN A 75 2.91 -6.97 21.40
C ASN A 75 3.66 -5.92 20.58
N LYS A 76 3.39 -4.63 20.79
CA LYS A 76 3.94 -3.52 19.99
C LYS A 76 5.48 -3.52 19.97
N ALA A 77 6.11 -3.72 21.11
CA ALA A 77 7.58 -3.71 21.20
C ALA A 77 8.21 -4.89 20.43
N GLU A 78 7.65 -6.09 20.55
CA GLU A 78 8.13 -7.28 19.86
C GLU A 78 7.94 -7.14 18.34
N LEU A 79 6.73 -6.74 17.90
CA LEU A 79 6.45 -6.56 16.48
C LEU A 79 7.30 -5.44 15.86
N THR A 80 7.58 -4.37 16.62
CA THR A 80 8.51 -3.31 16.21
C THR A 80 9.90 -3.87 15.96
N ALA A 81 10.42 -4.71 16.86
CA ALA A 81 11.73 -5.32 16.71
C ALA A 81 11.78 -6.28 15.50
N ILE A 82 10.74 -7.08 15.29
CA ILE A 82 10.64 -7.98 14.13
C ILE A 82 10.71 -7.18 12.82
N ILE A 83 9.86 -6.15 12.68
CA ILE A 83 9.81 -5.30 11.49
C ILE A 83 11.16 -4.61 11.25
N ALA A 84 11.73 -4.02 12.29
CA ALA A 84 12.99 -3.29 12.19
C ALA A 84 14.14 -4.20 11.72
N ARG A 85 14.30 -5.35 12.36
CA ARG A 85 15.36 -6.33 12.03
C ARG A 85 15.19 -6.91 10.63
N GLU A 86 13.96 -7.18 10.22
CA GLU A 86 13.67 -7.84 8.95
C GLU A 86 13.77 -6.88 7.76
N THR A 87 13.39 -5.61 7.95
CA THR A 87 13.39 -4.60 6.88
C THR A 87 14.63 -3.72 6.83
N GLY A 88 15.43 -3.69 7.90
CA GLY A 88 16.56 -2.78 8.07
C GLY A 88 16.18 -1.38 8.55
N LYS A 89 14.92 -1.11 8.89
CA LYS A 89 14.46 0.19 9.40
C LYS A 89 14.99 0.48 10.80
N PRO A 90 15.23 1.75 11.17
CA PRO A 90 15.45 2.13 12.56
C PRO A 90 14.24 1.77 13.43
N ARG A 91 14.47 1.49 14.70
CA ARG A 91 13.43 1.12 15.67
C ARG A 91 12.30 2.17 15.75
N TRP A 92 12.70 3.46 15.80
CA TRP A 92 11.72 4.55 15.87
C TRP A 92 10.73 4.52 14.70
N GLU A 93 11.21 4.20 13.50
CA GLU A 93 10.37 4.15 12.29
C GLU A 93 9.48 2.91 12.28
N ALA A 94 10.02 1.74 12.61
CA ALA A 94 9.24 0.51 12.71
C ALA A 94 8.11 0.62 13.74
N ALA A 95 8.32 1.35 14.84
CA ALA A 95 7.29 1.63 15.85
C ALA A 95 6.10 2.44 15.27
N THR A 96 6.37 3.33 14.30
CA THR A 96 5.29 4.09 13.62
C THR A 96 4.41 3.17 12.76
N GLU A 97 4.97 2.12 12.17
CA GLU A 97 4.22 1.13 11.41
C GLU A 97 3.23 0.36 12.29
N VAL A 98 3.67 -0.12 13.44
CA VAL A 98 2.79 -0.84 14.39
C VAL A 98 1.68 0.09 14.90
N THR A 99 2.01 1.33 15.22
CA THR A 99 0.99 2.35 15.61
C THR A 99 -0.04 2.57 14.50
N ALA A 100 0.40 2.63 13.25
CA ALA A 100 -0.50 2.77 12.10
C ALA A 100 -1.42 1.55 11.93
N MET A 101 -0.92 0.33 12.19
CA MET A 101 -1.75 -0.89 12.18
C MET A 101 -2.88 -0.82 13.22
N ILE A 102 -2.56 -0.42 14.45
CA ILE A 102 -3.53 -0.30 15.55
C ILE A 102 -4.62 0.70 15.19
N ASN A 103 -4.20 1.90 14.78
CA ASN A 103 -5.13 2.98 14.40
C ASN A 103 -6.01 2.61 13.20
N LYS A 104 -5.48 1.81 12.26
CA LYS A 104 -6.19 1.38 11.05
C LYS A 104 -7.46 0.60 11.35
N ILE A 105 -7.52 -0.10 12.48
CA ILE A 105 -8.67 -0.92 12.85
C ILE A 105 -9.89 -0.05 13.10
N ALA A 106 -9.78 0.94 13.98
CA ALA A 106 -10.89 1.86 14.24
C ALA A 106 -11.28 2.66 12.98
N ILE A 107 -10.31 3.04 12.16
CA ILE A 107 -10.55 3.71 10.88
C ILE A 107 -11.33 2.82 9.92
N SER A 108 -10.99 1.53 9.81
CA SER A 108 -11.68 0.57 8.94
C SER A 108 -13.11 0.29 9.40
N ILE A 109 -13.33 0.19 10.71
CA ILE A 109 -14.68 0.05 11.29
C ILE A 109 -15.55 1.27 10.93
N LYS A 110 -15.02 2.47 11.12
CA LYS A 110 -15.71 3.71 10.75
C LYS A 110 -15.97 3.79 9.25
N ALA A 111 -14.96 3.42 8.41
CA ALA A 111 -15.10 3.41 6.96
C ALA A 111 -16.20 2.46 6.50
N TYR A 112 -16.32 1.26 7.10
CA TYR A 112 -17.40 0.33 6.81
C TYR A 112 -18.78 1.00 6.98
N HIS A 113 -19.03 1.65 8.11
CA HIS A 113 -20.32 2.29 8.37
C HIS A 113 -20.62 3.48 7.46
N VAL A 114 -19.61 4.26 7.11
CA VAL A 114 -19.80 5.49 6.32
C VAL A 114 -19.88 5.19 4.82
N ARG A 115 -19.10 4.23 4.33
CA ARG A 115 -18.94 3.99 2.89
C ARG A 115 -19.75 2.83 2.37
N THR A 116 -19.91 1.79 3.17
CA THR A 116 -20.59 0.57 2.74
C THR A 116 -21.85 0.30 3.56
N GLY A 117 -21.86 -0.08 4.72
CA GLY A 117 -23.01 -0.22 5.60
C GLY A 117 -24.33 -0.68 4.94
N GLU A 118 -25.43 -0.33 5.59
CA GLU A 118 -26.79 -0.50 5.07
C GLU A 118 -27.52 0.84 5.04
N GLN A 119 -28.26 1.11 3.96
CA GLN A 119 -29.12 2.30 3.80
C GLN A 119 -30.52 1.84 3.41
N ARG A 120 -31.55 2.36 4.06
CA ARG A 120 -32.94 2.09 3.80
C ARG A 120 -33.70 3.40 3.59
N SER A 121 -34.49 3.44 2.52
CA SER A 121 -35.36 4.58 2.20
C SER A 121 -36.78 4.08 2.08
N GLU A 122 -37.72 4.67 2.84
CA GLU A 122 -39.12 4.33 2.78
C GLU A 122 -39.76 4.77 1.46
N MET A 123 -40.67 3.96 0.96
CA MET A 123 -41.45 4.17 -0.26
C MET A 123 -42.94 4.01 0.07
N PRO A 124 -43.85 4.54 -0.78
CA PRO A 124 -45.31 4.43 -0.54
C PRO A 124 -45.82 2.98 -0.41
N ASP A 125 -45.15 2.03 -1.05
CA ASP A 125 -45.50 0.60 -1.13
C ASP A 125 -44.42 -0.33 -0.60
N GLY A 126 -43.53 0.18 0.27
CA GLY A 126 -42.42 -0.60 0.85
C GLY A 126 -41.20 0.21 1.12
N ALA A 127 -40.03 -0.34 0.82
CA ALA A 127 -38.73 0.32 1.03
C ALA A 127 -37.72 -0.05 -0.07
N ALA A 128 -36.84 0.89 -0.38
CA ALA A 128 -35.61 0.64 -1.14
C ALA A 128 -34.44 0.45 -0.18
N SER A 129 -33.72 -0.65 -0.29
CA SER A 129 -32.58 -0.96 0.57
C SER A 129 -31.32 -1.11 -0.27
N LEU A 130 -30.22 -0.53 0.22
CA LEU A 130 -28.87 -0.75 -0.28
C LEU A 130 -28.06 -1.48 0.79
N ARG A 131 -27.54 -2.62 0.45
CA ARG A 131 -26.64 -3.40 1.30
C ARG A 131 -25.33 -3.66 0.59
N HIS A 132 -24.29 -3.99 1.34
CA HIS A 132 -23.00 -4.38 0.78
C HIS A 132 -22.69 -5.82 1.20
N ARG A 133 -22.27 -6.63 0.23
CA ARG A 133 -22.00 -8.07 0.43
C ARG A 133 -20.54 -8.37 0.16
N PRO A 134 -19.92 -9.32 0.89
CA PRO A 134 -18.57 -9.77 0.61
C PRO A 134 -18.48 -10.44 -0.77
N HIS A 135 -17.32 -10.30 -1.43
CA HIS A 135 -17.04 -10.99 -2.69
C HIS A 135 -16.92 -12.52 -2.50
N GLY A 136 -16.20 -12.94 -1.47
CA GLY A 136 -15.93 -14.36 -1.20
C GLY A 136 -14.52 -14.59 -0.69
N VAL A 137 -13.68 -15.25 -1.47
CA VAL A 137 -12.27 -15.55 -1.18
C VAL A 137 -11.38 -14.53 -1.87
N LEU A 138 -10.62 -13.76 -1.09
CA LEU A 138 -9.70 -12.75 -1.59
C LEU A 138 -8.25 -13.15 -1.33
N ALA A 139 -7.37 -12.97 -2.31
CA ALA A 139 -5.93 -13.00 -2.09
C ALA A 139 -5.42 -11.61 -1.71
N VAL A 140 -4.56 -11.54 -0.68
CA VAL A 140 -3.85 -10.32 -0.29
C VAL A 140 -2.35 -10.52 -0.48
N PHE A 141 -1.73 -9.71 -1.34
CA PHE A 141 -0.30 -9.69 -1.56
C PHE A 141 0.32 -8.50 -0.83
N GLY A 142 1.19 -8.76 0.13
CA GLY A 142 1.86 -7.73 0.92
C GLY A 142 3.22 -7.33 0.35
N PRO A 143 3.60 -6.04 0.46
CA PRO A 143 4.92 -5.56 0.10
C PRO A 143 5.90 -5.73 1.26
N TYR A 144 7.18 -5.52 1.00
CA TYR A 144 8.21 -5.62 2.04
C TYR A 144 8.46 -4.34 2.82
N ASN A 145 8.14 -3.17 2.26
CA ASN A 145 8.50 -1.89 2.87
C ASN A 145 7.64 -1.52 4.10
N PHE A 146 6.39 -1.97 4.13
CA PHE A 146 5.49 -1.93 5.29
C PHE A 146 4.79 -3.30 5.40
N PRO A 147 5.54 -4.33 5.82
CA PRO A 147 5.12 -5.73 5.70
C PRO A 147 3.89 -6.08 6.54
N CYS A 148 3.60 -5.30 7.55
CA CYS A 148 2.47 -5.50 8.44
C CYS A 148 1.33 -4.52 8.17
N HIS A 149 1.64 -3.22 8.03
CA HIS A 149 0.62 -2.16 7.91
C HIS A 149 -0.15 -2.20 6.58
N LEU A 150 0.54 -2.35 5.45
CA LEU A 150 -0.13 -2.32 4.15
C LEU A 150 -1.02 -3.54 3.91
N PRO A 151 -0.59 -4.79 4.19
CA PRO A 151 -1.51 -5.92 4.14
C PRO A 151 -2.67 -5.79 5.12
N ASN A 152 -2.44 -5.27 6.33
CA ASN A 152 -3.48 -5.01 7.33
C ASN A 152 -4.55 -4.03 6.80
N GLY A 153 -4.14 -3.08 5.94
CA GLY A 153 -5.02 -2.15 5.25
C GLY A 153 -5.98 -2.80 4.25
N HIS A 154 -5.70 -4.02 3.80
CA HIS A 154 -6.59 -4.86 2.97
C HIS A 154 -7.31 -5.92 3.81
N ILE A 155 -6.59 -6.61 4.70
CA ILE A 155 -7.11 -7.74 5.49
C ILE A 155 -8.25 -7.29 6.41
N VAL A 156 -8.06 -6.20 7.18
CA VAL A 156 -9.07 -5.74 8.15
C VAL A 156 -10.39 -5.36 7.48
N PRO A 157 -10.44 -4.47 6.46
CA PRO A 157 -11.71 -4.14 5.80
C PRO A 157 -12.34 -5.34 5.08
N ALA A 158 -11.54 -6.24 4.51
CA ALA A 158 -12.05 -7.46 3.87
C ALA A 158 -12.71 -8.41 4.89
N LEU A 159 -12.10 -8.62 6.06
CA LEU A 159 -12.68 -9.42 7.14
C LEU A 159 -13.95 -8.78 7.71
N LEU A 160 -13.96 -7.46 7.91
CA LEU A 160 -15.14 -6.71 8.37
C LEU A 160 -16.29 -6.82 7.36
N ALA A 161 -16.03 -6.81 6.06
CA ALA A 161 -17.05 -7.02 5.03
C ALA A 161 -17.58 -8.46 4.99
N GLY A 162 -16.86 -9.44 5.56
CA GLY A 162 -17.24 -10.84 5.61
C GLY A 162 -16.54 -11.73 4.59
N ASN A 163 -15.47 -11.27 3.93
CA ASN A 163 -14.63 -12.10 3.05
C ASN A 163 -13.73 -13.02 3.87
N THR A 164 -13.28 -14.10 3.24
CA THR A 164 -12.16 -14.93 3.70
C THR A 164 -10.93 -14.65 2.87
N ILE A 165 -9.74 -14.91 3.42
CA ILE A 165 -8.50 -14.37 2.87
C ILE A 165 -7.41 -15.43 2.79
N ILE A 166 -6.62 -15.35 1.71
CA ILE A 166 -5.33 -16.00 1.57
C ILE A 166 -4.28 -14.89 1.53
N PHE A 167 -3.52 -14.77 2.60
CA PHE A 167 -2.46 -13.76 2.72
C PHE A 167 -1.13 -14.33 2.25
N LYS A 168 -0.50 -13.66 1.28
CA LYS A 168 0.86 -13.89 0.84
C LYS A 168 1.71 -12.66 1.15
N PRO A 169 2.50 -12.64 2.22
CA PRO A 169 3.47 -11.56 2.46
C PRO A 169 4.55 -11.55 1.37
N SER A 170 5.33 -10.48 1.33
CA SER A 170 6.55 -10.47 0.53
C SER A 170 7.49 -11.60 1.00
N GLU A 171 8.14 -12.25 0.05
CA GLU A 171 9.19 -13.23 0.32
C GLU A 171 10.42 -12.62 1.04
N LEU A 172 10.51 -11.30 1.07
CA LEU A 172 11.56 -10.56 1.77
C LEU A 172 11.19 -10.25 3.23
N THR A 173 9.94 -10.51 3.65
CA THR A 173 9.45 -10.25 5.01
C THR A 173 8.54 -11.37 5.54
N PRO A 174 9.01 -12.63 5.47
CA PRO A 174 8.22 -13.77 5.92
C PRO A 174 7.98 -13.80 7.43
N TRP A 175 8.95 -13.35 8.24
CA TRP A 175 8.84 -13.33 9.69
C TRP A 175 7.76 -12.36 10.18
N SER A 176 7.70 -11.18 9.58
CA SER A 176 6.63 -10.21 9.84
C SER A 176 5.25 -10.79 9.52
N GLY A 177 5.12 -11.46 8.37
CA GLY A 177 3.87 -12.14 7.97
C GLY A 177 3.45 -13.23 8.95
N GLU A 178 4.38 -14.06 9.41
CA GLU A 178 4.14 -15.09 10.42
C GLU A 178 3.73 -14.49 11.77
N ALA A 179 4.44 -13.45 12.22
CA ALA A 179 4.15 -12.78 13.49
C ALA A 179 2.72 -12.21 13.52
N VAL A 180 2.29 -11.54 12.45
CA VAL A 180 0.93 -11.02 12.32
C VAL A 180 -0.10 -12.15 12.31
N MET A 181 0.17 -13.26 11.62
CA MET A 181 -0.74 -14.40 11.60
C MET A 181 -0.91 -15.03 12.99
N ARG A 182 0.15 -15.13 13.80
CA ARG A 182 0.08 -15.61 15.18
C ARG A 182 -0.83 -14.74 16.05
N LEU A 183 -0.81 -13.42 15.84
CA LEU A 183 -1.72 -12.51 16.56
C LEU A 183 -3.18 -12.69 16.10
N TRP A 184 -3.45 -12.92 14.81
CA TRP A 184 -4.79 -13.26 14.32
C TRP A 184 -5.31 -14.60 14.91
N GLN A 185 -4.44 -15.60 15.01
CA GLN A 185 -4.76 -16.86 15.68
C GLN A 185 -5.16 -16.61 17.14
N GLN A 186 -4.38 -15.82 17.90
CA GLN A 186 -4.67 -15.47 19.29
C GLN A 186 -5.95 -14.62 19.43
N ALA A 187 -6.30 -13.82 18.42
CA ALA A 187 -7.55 -13.06 18.39
C ALA A 187 -8.80 -13.97 18.25
N GLY A 188 -8.60 -15.27 18.03
CA GLY A 188 -9.68 -16.25 17.89
C GLY A 188 -10.36 -16.17 16.52
N LEU A 189 -9.61 -15.84 15.48
CA LEU A 189 -10.12 -15.91 14.12
C LEU A 189 -10.42 -17.37 13.76
N PRO A 190 -11.64 -17.70 13.24
CA PRO A 190 -12.00 -19.09 12.96
C PRO A 190 -11.09 -19.72 11.88
N PRO A 191 -10.86 -21.06 11.96
CA PRO A 191 -10.11 -21.79 10.95
C PRO A 191 -10.61 -21.51 9.51
N GLY A 192 -9.67 -21.33 8.58
CA GLY A 192 -9.96 -21.07 7.17
C GLY A 192 -10.32 -19.63 6.83
N VAL A 193 -10.70 -18.77 7.79
CA VAL A 193 -11.09 -17.38 7.51
C VAL A 193 -9.90 -16.54 7.03
N LEU A 194 -8.72 -16.73 7.60
CA LEU A 194 -7.45 -16.18 7.12
C LEU A 194 -6.43 -17.31 7.04
N ASN A 195 -5.81 -17.46 5.88
CA ASN A 195 -4.75 -18.44 5.64
C ASN A 195 -3.47 -17.69 5.25
N LEU A 196 -2.31 -18.18 5.69
CA LEU A 196 -0.99 -17.63 5.37
C LEU A 196 -0.24 -18.62 4.47
N VAL A 197 0.14 -18.17 3.28
CA VAL A 197 1.03 -18.89 2.38
C VAL A 197 2.30 -18.08 2.17
N GLN A 198 3.44 -18.63 2.61
CA GLN A 198 4.76 -18.02 2.40
C GLN A 198 5.30 -18.48 1.06
N GLY A 199 6.04 -17.62 0.38
CA GLY A 199 6.72 -18.00 -0.85
C GLY A 199 7.00 -16.84 -1.79
N GLY A 200 7.81 -17.13 -2.80
CA GLY A 200 8.24 -16.18 -3.82
C GLY A 200 7.28 -16.11 -5.01
N ARG A 201 7.89 -15.89 -6.18
CA ARG A 201 7.18 -15.72 -7.45
C ARG A 201 6.29 -16.90 -7.80
N GLU A 202 6.78 -18.13 -7.62
CA GLU A 202 6.03 -19.36 -7.99
C GLU A 202 4.75 -19.49 -7.15
N THR A 203 4.85 -19.30 -5.82
CA THR A 203 3.69 -19.30 -4.93
C THR A 203 2.70 -18.18 -5.30
N GLY A 204 3.22 -16.97 -5.65
CA GLY A 204 2.39 -15.86 -6.09
C GLY A 204 1.65 -16.16 -7.40
N GLN A 205 2.30 -16.78 -8.35
CA GLN A 205 1.70 -17.21 -9.63
C GLN A 205 0.64 -18.29 -9.41
N ALA A 206 0.94 -19.29 -8.58
CA ALA A 206 -0.03 -20.33 -8.22
C ALA A 206 -1.28 -19.73 -7.56
N LEU A 207 -1.11 -18.76 -6.64
CA LEU A 207 -2.22 -18.09 -5.97
C LEU A 207 -3.06 -17.25 -6.93
N SER A 208 -2.43 -16.43 -7.78
CA SER A 208 -3.15 -15.56 -8.72
C SER A 208 -3.82 -16.32 -9.88
N ALA A 209 -3.43 -17.58 -10.13
CA ALA A 209 -4.01 -18.44 -11.14
C ALA A 209 -5.22 -19.27 -10.67
N LEU A 210 -5.58 -19.21 -9.38
CA LEU A 210 -6.70 -19.97 -8.84
C LEU A 210 -8.03 -19.51 -9.45
N GLU A 211 -8.79 -20.45 -9.99
CA GLU A 211 -10.14 -20.20 -10.55
C GLU A 211 -11.12 -19.79 -9.44
N ASP A 212 -11.06 -20.47 -8.29
CA ASP A 212 -11.95 -20.25 -7.14
C ASP A 212 -11.64 -18.97 -6.33
N LEU A 213 -10.82 -18.07 -6.84
CA LEU A 213 -10.53 -16.78 -6.21
C LEU A 213 -11.51 -15.73 -6.72
N ASP A 214 -12.18 -15.00 -5.82
CA ASP A 214 -13.12 -13.92 -6.17
C ASP A 214 -12.43 -12.56 -6.35
N GLY A 215 -11.16 -12.45 -5.94
CA GLY A 215 -10.40 -11.22 -6.15
C GLY A 215 -9.00 -11.23 -5.57
N LEU A 216 -8.26 -10.19 -5.94
CA LEU A 216 -6.86 -10.00 -5.55
C LEU A 216 -6.61 -8.54 -5.16
N LEU A 217 -6.05 -8.35 -3.97
CA LEU A 217 -5.66 -7.06 -3.42
C LEU A 217 -4.13 -7.04 -3.33
N PHE A 218 -3.52 -6.11 -4.06
CA PHE A 218 -2.08 -6.07 -4.26
C PHE A 218 -1.49 -4.71 -3.88
N THR A 219 -0.39 -4.74 -3.14
CA THR A 219 0.50 -3.58 -2.97
C THR A 219 1.92 -3.99 -3.34
N GLY A 220 2.54 -3.26 -4.27
CA GLY A 220 3.90 -3.57 -4.72
C GLY A 220 4.35 -2.79 -5.95
N SER A 221 5.27 -3.38 -6.74
CA SER A 221 5.82 -2.72 -7.92
C SER A 221 4.81 -2.62 -9.07
N ALA A 222 4.89 -1.54 -9.86
CA ALA A 222 4.06 -1.38 -11.06
C ALA A 222 4.23 -2.55 -12.04
N ASN A 223 5.44 -3.07 -12.19
CA ASN A 223 5.69 -4.22 -13.08
C ASN A 223 4.88 -5.46 -12.67
N THR A 224 4.87 -5.79 -11.38
CA THR A 224 4.06 -6.92 -10.87
C THR A 224 2.58 -6.63 -11.00
N GLY A 225 2.12 -5.42 -10.68
CA GLY A 225 0.72 -5.03 -10.84
C GLY A 225 0.23 -5.14 -12.28
N TYR A 226 1.04 -4.72 -13.25
CA TYR A 226 0.72 -4.92 -14.67
C TYR A 226 0.64 -6.40 -15.08
N GLN A 227 1.51 -7.26 -14.53
CA GLN A 227 1.43 -8.71 -14.78
C GLN A 227 0.14 -9.30 -14.23
N LEU A 228 -0.24 -8.95 -13.00
CA LEU A 228 -1.50 -9.38 -12.38
C LEU A 228 -2.71 -8.86 -13.17
N HIS A 229 -2.68 -7.60 -13.61
CA HIS A 229 -3.76 -7.03 -14.42
C HIS A 229 -3.94 -7.77 -15.74
N ARG A 230 -2.84 -8.08 -16.44
CA ARG A 230 -2.91 -8.87 -17.69
C ARG A 230 -3.45 -10.28 -17.46
N GLN A 231 -3.03 -10.93 -16.37
CA GLN A 231 -3.48 -12.28 -16.03
C GLN A 231 -4.99 -12.33 -15.75
N LEU A 232 -5.54 -11.28 -15.12
CA LEU A 232 -6.96 -11.21 -14.75
C LEU A 232 -7.83 -10.46 -15.78
N SER A 233 -7.26 -9.97 -16.89
CA SER A 233 -7.97 -9.13 -17.86
C SER A 233 -9.17 -9.81 -18.54
N GLY A 234 -9.19 -11.14 -18.59
CA GLY A 234 -10.31 -11.93 -19.11
C GLY A 234 -11.32 -12.41 -18.06
N GLN A 235 -11.20 -11.97 -16.80
CA GLN A 235 -11.97 -12.43 -15.64
C GLN A 235 -12.67 -11.24 -14.95
N PRO A 236 -13.68 -10.61 -15.61
CA PRO A 236 -14.32 -9.39 -15.09
C PRO A 236 -15.11 -9.62 -13.81
N GLU A 237 -15.43 -10.87 -13.47
CA GLU A 237 -16.09 -11.29 -12.23
C GLU A 237 -15.16 -11.16 -11.01
N LYS A 238 -13.84 -11.08 -11.18
CA LYS A 238 -12.88 -10.96 -10.10
C LYS A 238 -12.54 -9.51 -9.79
N ILE A 239 -12.67 -9.12 -8.53
CA ILE A 239 -12.20 -7.79 -8.11
C ILE A 239 -10.67 -7.75 -8.10
N LEU A 240 -10.11 -6.67 -8.62
CA LEU A 240 -8.67 -6.41 -8.60
C LEU A 240 -8.44 -5.01 -8.04
N ALA A 241 -7.69 -4.89 -6.95
CA ALA A 241 -7.22 -3.62 -6.41
C ALA A 241 -5.68 -3.58 -6.44
N LEU A 242 -5.13 -2.60 -7.14
CA LEU A 242 -3.70 -2.43 -7.35
C LEU A 242 -3.23 -1.11 -6.73
N GLU A 243 -2.36 -1.22 -5.74
CA GLU A 243 -1.59 -0.13 -5.17
C GLU A 243 -0.15 -0.29 -5.61
N MET A 244 0.34 0.63 -6.45
CA MET A 244 1.64 0.52 -7.08
C MET A 244 2.51 1.73 -6.75
N GLY A 245 3.79 1.66 -7.13
CA GLY A 245 4.77 2.71 -6.89
C GLY A 245 4.48 4.04 -7.58
N GLY A 246 5.38 4.99 -7.42
CA GLY A 246 5.27 6.33 -7.98
C GLY A 246 6.61 6.94 -8.36
N ASN A 247 6.62 7.80 -9.37
CA ASN A 247 7.76 8.65 -9.72
C ASN A 247 7.48 10.10 -9.30
N ASN A 248 7.25 10.28 -8.00
CA ASN A 248 6.56 11.41 -7.41
C ASN A 248 7.37 12.71 -7.48
N PRO A 249 6.78 13.84 -7.97
CA PRO A 249 7.40 15.15 -7.96
C PRO A 249 7.15 15.89 -6.64
N LEU A 250 8.19 16.54 -6.13
CA LEU A 250 8.12 17.58 -5.10
C LEU A 250 8.56 18.89 -5.72
N ILE A 251 7.70 19.89 -5.78
CA ILE A 251 7.97 21.22 -6.31
C ILE A 251 8.42 22.11 -5.16
N ILE A 252 9.59 22.72 -5.29
CA ILE A 252 10.09 23.75 -4.38
C ILE A 252 10.05 25.07 -5.12
N ASP A 253 9.20 25.95 -4.66
CA ASP A 253 9.08 27.34 -5.12
C ASP A 253 9.92 28.27 -4.23
N GLU A 254 9.60 29.53 -4.17
CA GLU A 254 10.20 30.47 -3.24
C GLU A 254 9.79 30.12 -1.79
N VAL A 255 10.78 30.04 -0.91
CA VAL A 255 10.56 29.67 0.48
C VAL A 255 11.29 30.63 1.40
N ALA A 256 10.62 31.11 2.44
CA ALA A 256 11.22 32.00 3.42
C ALA A 256 12.18 31.26 4.37
N ASP A 257 11.84 30.03 4.75
CA ASP A 257 12.62 29.18 5.65
C ASP A 257 13.21 27.99 4.86
N ILE A 258 14.47 28.14 4.45
CA ILE A 258 15.19 27.13 3.69
C ILE A 258 15.39 25.86 4.52
N ASP A 259 15.67 25.95 5.82
CA ASP A 259 15.90 24.78 6.67
C ASP A 259 14.63 23.96 6.86
N ALA A 260 13.48 24.61 7.01
CA ALA A 260 12.19 23.93 7.07
C ALA A 260 11.87 23.21 5.73
N ALA A 261 12.14 23.85 4.60
CA ALA A 261 11.94 23.24 3.27
C ALA A 261 12.92 22.08 3.02
N VAL A 262 14.17 22.17 3.45
CA VAL A 262 15.16 21.09 3.40
C VAL A 262 14.73 19.92 4.28
N HIS A 263 14.29 20.18 5.51
CA HIS A 263 13.76 19.15 6.40
C HIS A 263 12.61 18.40 5.76
N LEU A 264 11.62 19.12 5.21
CA LEU A 264 10.46 18.54 4.51
C LEU A 264 10.91 17.69 3.30
N THR A 265 11.89 18.15 2.54
CA THR A 265 12.44 17.43 1.38
C THR A 265 13.13 16.15 1.80
N ILE A 266 13.94 16.16 2.86
CA ILE A 266 14.60 14.98 3.41
C ILE A 266 13.56 13.96 3.90
N GLN A 267 12.54 14.40 4.64
CA GLN A 267 11.42 13.55 5.04
C GLN A 267 10.67 12.96 3.83
N SER A 268 10.52 13.73 2.76
CA SER A 268 9.86 13.27 1.55
C SER A 268 10.68 12.28 0.73
N ALA A 269 12.01 12.43 0.68
CA ALA A 269 12.85 11.67 -0.23
C ALA A 269 13.55 10.47 0.44
N PHE A 270 13.98 10.59 1.71
CA PHE A 270 14.95 9.68 2.30
C PHE A 270 14.44 8.87 3.50
N VAL A 271 13.29 9.19 4.10
CA VAL A 271 12.71 8.35 5.14
C VAL A 271 12.50 6.92 4.62
N THR A 272 12.67 5.91 5.47
CA THR A 272 12.66 4.49 5.06
C THR A 272 13.76 4.14 4.03
N ALA A 273 14.89 4.86 4.07
CA ALA A 273 15.92 4.79 3.01
C ALA A 273 15.31 4.95 1.59
N GLY A 274 14.31 5.83 1.44
CA GLY A 274 13.61 6.06 0.17
C GLY A 274 12.65 4.94 -0.25
N GLN A 275 12.38 3.94 0.60
CA GLN A 275 11.56 2.77 0.25
C GLN A 275 10.07 2.97 0.57
N ARG A 276 9.50 4.15 0.25
CA ARG A 276 8.05 4.38 0.26
C ARG A 276 7.56 4.69 -1.15
N CYS A 277 6.41 4.15 -1.51
CA CYS A 277 5.76 4.44 -2.79
C CYS A 277 5.47 5.94 -2.97
N THR A 278 5.29 6.69 -1.88
CA THR A 278 5.06 8.14 -1.86
C THR A 278 6.34 8.97 -1.74
N CYS A 279 7.54 8.37 -1.68
CA CYS A 279 8.77 9.16 -1.62
C CYS A 279 8.94 10.06 -2.86
N ALA A 280 9.45 11.26 -2.63
CA ALA A 280 9.89 12.15 -3.70
C ALA A 280 11.03 11.50 -4.50
N ARG A 281 10.83 11.34 -5.80
CA ARG A 281 11.84 10.84 -6.75
C ARG A 281 12.38 11.94 -7.63
N ARG A 282 11.57 12.98 -7.83
CA ARG A 282 11.84 14.12 -8.67
C ARG A 282 11.66 15.39 -7.85
N LEU A 283 12.72 16.15 -7.67
CA LEU A 283 12.70 17.48 -7.08
C LEU A 283 12.66 18.51 -8.20
N LEU A 284 11.58 19.27 -8.29
CA LEU A 284 11.43 20.36 -9.25
C LEU A 284 11.71 21.66 -8.50
N LEU A 285 12.81 22.33 -8.86
CA LEU A 285 13.38 23.43 -8.09
C LEU A 285 13.39 24.70 -8.93
N LYS A 286 12.83 25.78 -8.43
CA LYS A 286 12.83 27.07 -9.11
C LYS A 286 14.26 27.53 -9.38
N SER A 287 14.52 28.00 -10.61
CA SER A 287 15.80 28.57 -11.00
C SER A 287 16.10 29.86 -10.23
N GLY A 288 17.39 30.19 -10.06
CA GLY A 288 17.85 31.43 -9.42
C GLY A 288 18.48 31.23 -8.05
N ALA A 289 18.95 32.34 -7.47
CA ALA A 289 19.80 32.34 -6.28
C ALA A 289 19.17 31.64 -5.04
N GLN A 290 17.85 31.75 -4.87
CA GLN A 290 17.17 31.09 -3.76
C GLN A 290 17.13 29.57 -3.95
N GLY A 291 16.84 29.08 -5.17
CA GLY A 291 16.91 27.65 -5.48
C GLY A 291 18.31 27.10 -5.34
N ASP A 292 19.35 27.88 -5.70
CA ASP A 292 20.74 27.47 -5.52
C ASP A 292 21.12 27.37 -4.03
N ALA A 293 20.69 28.33 -3.22
CA ALA A 293 20.90 28.30 -1.77
C ALA A 293 20.18 27.11 -1.12
N PHE A 294 18.93 26.82 -1.53
CA PHE A 294 18.19 25.66 -1.07
C PHE A 294 18.91 24.35 -1.45
N LEU A 295 19.36 24.21 -2.71
CA LEU A 295 20.02 23.00 -3.18
C LEU A 295 21.35 22.76 -2.46
N ALA A 296 22.16 23.83 -2.29
CA ALA A 296 23.39 23.75 -1.54
C ALA A 296 23.16 23.29 -0.09
N ARG A 297 22.11 23.83 0.57
CA ARG A 297 21.73 23.45 1.92
C ARG A 297 21.23 22.02 1.99
N LEU A 298 20.39 21.58 1.04
CA LEU A 298 19.90 20.21 0.96
C LEU A 298 21.06 19.21 0.85
N VAL A 299 22.03 19.47 -0.04
CA VAL A 299 23.21 18.62 -0.21
C VAL A 299 24.03 18.58 1.07
N ALA A 300 24.31 19.73 1.71
CA ALA A 300 25.09 19.82 2.92
C ALA A 300 24.46 19.08 4.10
N VAL A 301 23.14 19.09 4.23
CA VAL A 301 22.43 18.34 5.29
C VAL A 301 22.37 16.85 4.94
N SER A 302 22.05 16.50 3.69
CA SER A 302 21.94 15.11 3.24
C SER A 302 23.27 14.35 3.32
N GLN A 303 24.40 15.03 3.12
CA GLN A 303 25.75 14.47 3.24
C GLN A 303 26.05 13.96 4.64
N ARG A 304 25.39 14.49 5.67
CA ARG A 304 25.54 14.10 7.08
C ARG A 304 24.62 12.95 7.50
N LEU A 305 23.68 12.54 6.66
CA LEU A 305 22.78 11.42 6.94
C LEU A 305 23.57 10.11 6.78
N THR A 306 23.84 9.48 7.90
CA THR A 306 24.53 8.19 7.94
C THR A 306 23.51 7.11 8.24
N PRO A 307 23.34 6.12 7.33
CA PRO A 307 22.53 4.94 7.61
C PRO A 307 23.14 4.12 8.75
N GLY A 308 22.28 3.53 9.58
CA GLY A 308 22.71 2.69 10.69
C GLY A 308 21.82 1.46 10.88
N ASN A 309 22.17 0.66 11.88
CA ASN A 309 21.42 -0.53 12.24
C ASN A 309 20.14 -0.14 13.02
N TRP A 310 19.22 -1.08 13.10
CA TRP A 310 17.90 -0.89 13.70
C TRP A 310 17.94 -0.49 15.20
N ASP A 311 19.01 -0.85 15.90
CA ASP A 311 19.22 -0.67 17.34
C ASP A 311 20.43 0.21 17.71
N ASP A 312 21.04 0.87 16.73
CA ASP A 312 22.13 1.83 16.98
C ASP A 312 21.66 2.99 17.88
N GLU A 313 22.56 3.42 18.76
CA GLU A 313 22.34 4.60 19.61
C GLU A 313 23.47 5.63 19.39
N PRO A 314 23.17 6.90 19.10
CA PRO A 314 21.83 7.43 18.87
C PRO A 314 21.18 6.83 17.62
N GLN A 315 19.83 6.71 17.63
CA GLN A 315 19.12 6.11 16.52
C GLN A 315 19.37 6.88 15.22
N PRO A 316 19.68 6.17 14.09
CA PRO A 316 19.89 6.82 12.81
C PRO A 316 18.55 7.31 12.23
N PHE A 317 18.59 8.35 11.38
CA PHE A 317 17.42 8.82 10.64
C PHE A 317 16.97 7.80 9.58
N ILE A 318 17.92 7.16 8.91
CA ILE A 318 17.68 6.11 7.91
C ILE A 318 18.43 4.84 8.29
N GLY A 319 17.83 3.69 7.98
CA GLY A 319 18.45 2.39 8.13
C GLY A 319 18.97 1.84 6.81
N GLY A 320 19.18 0.52 6.78
CA GLY A 320 19.49 -0.20 5.54
C GLY A 320 18.29 -0.35 4.61
N LEU A 321 18.55 -0.62 3.34
CA LEU A 321 17.53 -1.11 2.42
C LEU A 321 17.16 -2.57 2.77
N ILE A 322 16.13 -3.10 2.12
CA ILE A 322 15.64 -4.46 2.36
C ILE A 322 16.68 -5.56 2.08
N SER A 323 17.67 -5.27 1.23
CA SER A 323 18.77 -6.17 0.87
C SER A 323 19.94 -5.40 0.27
N GLU A 324 21.13 -6.02 0.25
CA GLU A 324 22.29 -5.50 -0.49
C GLU A 324 21.99 -5.37 -1.99
N GLN A 325 21.24 -6.31 -2.58
CA GLN A 325 20.83 -6.23 -3.98
C GLN A 325 20.01 -4.97 -4.26
N ALA A 326 19.08 -4.61 -3.37
CA ALA A 326 18.30 -3.38 -3.50
C ALA A 326 19.20 -2.13 -3.44
N ALA A 327 20.17 -2.12 -2.54
CA ALA A 327 21.14 -1.03 -2.46
C ALA A 327 22.00 -0.93 -3.73
N GLN A 328 22.46 -2.06 -4.27
CA GLN A 328 23.22 -2.09 -5.51
C GLN A 328 22.41 -1.63 -6.73
N GLN A 329 21.12 -1.93 -6.78
CA GLN A 329 20.23 -1.42 -7.84
C GLN A 329 20.13 0.11 -7.82
N VAL A 330 20.11 0.75 -6.64
CA VAL A 330 20.14 2.22 -6.53
C VAL A 330 21.45 2.79 -7.04
N VAL A 331 22.58 2.18 -6.67
CA VAL A 331 23.92 2.59 -7.16
C VAL A 331 23.98 2.47 -8.70
N THR A 332 23.50 1.37 -9.24
CA THR A 332 23.45 1.15 -10.71
C THR A 332 22.56 2.20 -11.39
N ALA A 333 21.39 2.51 -10.81
CA ALA A 333 20.52 3.55 -11.36
C ALA A 333 21.18 4.93 -11.35
N TRP A 334 21.89 5.29 -10.27
CA TRP A 334 22.67 6.51 -10.21
C TRP A 334 23.76 6.56 -11.30
N GLN A 335 24.53 5.49 -11.47
CA GLN A 335 25.58 5.41 -12.49
C GLN A 335 25.03 5.59 -13.92
N VAL A 336 23.87 4.98 -14.20
CA VAL A 336 23.17 5.16 -15.49
C VAL A 336 22.80 6.63 -15.70
N LEU A 337 22.24 7.29 -14.70
CA LEU A 337 21.84 8.71 -14.79
C LEU A 337 23.06 9.62 -14.96
N GLU A 338 24.17 9.34 -14.29
CA GLU A 338 25.44 10.07 -14.45
C GLU A 338 26.00 9.89 -15.86
N ALA A 339 26.01 8.66 -16.38
CA ALA A 339 26.45 8.36 -17.74
C ALA A 339 25.58 9.04 -18.83
N MET A 340 24.31 9.32 -18.53
CA MET A 340 23.42 10.10 -19.41
C MET A 340 23.72 11.60 -19.42
N GLY A 341 24.64 12.09 -18.59
CA GLY A 341 24.99 13.49 -18.46
C GLY A 341 24.43 14.18 -17.22
N GLY A 342 23.87 13.42 -16.28
CA GLY A 342 23.45 13.94 -14.98
C GLY A 342 24.63 14.45 -14.16
N ARG A 343 24.46 15.59 -13.49
CA ARG A 343 25.48 16.18 -12.62
C ARG A 343 25.30 15.66 -11.21
N THR A 344 26.19 14.77 -10.77
CA THR A 344 26.17 14.25 -9.38
C THR A 344 26.48 15.38 -8.40
N LEU A 345 25.56 15.65 -7.48
CA LEU A 345 25.69 16.61 -6.38
C LEU A 345 26.08 15.92 -5.06
N LEU A 346 25.56 14.71 -4.86
CA LEU A 346 25.88 13.81 -3.75
C LEU A 346 25.84 12.38 -4.28
N ALA A 347 26.96 11.70 -4.31
CA ALA A 347 27.04 10.31 -4.76
C ALA A 347 26.54 9.36 -3.65
N PRO A 348 25.62 8.42 -3.95
CA PRO A 348 25.26 7.37 -3.01
C PRO A 348 26.43 6.41 -2.82
N ARG A 349 26.69 5.97 -1.59
CA ARG A 349 27.80 5.08 -1.26
C ARG A 349 27.34 3.95 -0.37
N LEU A 350 27.66 2.72 -0.73
CA LEU A 350 27.60 1.56 0.16
C LEU A 350 28.64 1.76 1.27
N LEU A 351 28.21 1.80 2.52
CA LEU A 351 29.11 2.02 3.66
C LEU A 351 29.96 0.79 3.98
N GLN A 352 29.41 -0.40 3.71
CA GLN A 352 30.08 -1.67 3.98
C GLN A 352 29.63 -2.70 2.95
N ALA A 353 30.59 -3.41 2.34
CA ALA A 353 30.31 -4.53 1.44
C ALA A 353 29.56 -5.65 2.17
N GLY A 354 28.63 -6.30 1.49
CA GLY A 354 27.79 -7.36 2.08
C GLY A 354 26.64 -6.84 2.94
N THR A 355 26.42 -5.53 3.00
CA THR A 355 25.31 -4.91 3.75
C THR A 355 24.45 -4.04 2.85
N SER A 356 23.27 -3.65 3.35
CA SER A 356 22.33 -2.77 2.65
C SER A 356 22.43 -1.30 3.06
N LEU A 357 23.49 -0.90 3.78
CA LEU A 357 23.69 0.47 4.26
C LEU A 357 24.16 1.38 3.12
N LEU A 358 23.23 2.15 2.54
CA LEU A 358 23.47 3.06 1.44
C LEU A 358 23.18 4.51 1.86
N THR A 359 24.16 5.40 1.64
CA THR A 359 23.95 6.84 1.87
C THR A 359 23.01 7.44 0.83
N PRO A 360 22.32 8.57 1.12
CA PRO A 360 21.54 9.28 0.12
C PRO A 360 22.37 9.73 -1.08
N GLY A 361 21.72 9.74 -2.26
CA GLY A 361 22.26 10.30 -3.49
C GLY A 361 21.39 11.45 -4.02
N ILE A 362 22.02 12.47 -4.60
CA ILE A 362 21.35 13.60 -5.25
C ILE A 362 22.04 13.86 -6.59
N ILE A 363 21.27 13.86 -7.68
CA ILE A 363 21.76 14.08 -9.02
C ILE A 363 20.89 15.08 -9.77
N GLU A 364 21.50 16.10 -10.37
CA GLU A 364 20.81 17.09 -11.20
C GLU A 364 20.71 16.63 -12.64
N MET A 365 19.51 16.65 -13.17
CA MET A 365 19.17 16.17 -14.51
C MET A 365 18.67 17.29 -15.44
N THR A 366 18.83 18.55 -15.05
CA THR A 366 18.40 19.70 -15.86
C THR A 366 19.08 19.65 -17.24
N GLY A 367 18.29 19.70 -18.32
CA GLY A 367 18.78 19.64 -19.69
C GLY A 367 19.13 18.24 -20.20
N VAL A 368 19.07 17.19 -19.37
CA VAL A 368 19.32 15.82 -19.81
C VAL A 368 18.05 15.23 -20.45
N ALA A 369 18.17 14.83 -21.71
CA ALA A 369 17.08 14.22 -22.47
C ALA A 369 16.99 12.69 -22.22
N GLY A 370 15.80 12.12 -22.41
CA GLY A 370 15.58 10.68 -22.41
C GLY A 370 15.71 10.00 -21.03
N VAL A 371 15.64 10.76 -19.94
CA VAL A 371 15.69 10.20 -18.58
C VAL A 371 14.53 9.21 -18.40
N PRO A 372 14.81 7.95 -18.00
CA PRO A 372 13.76 6.94 -17.82
C PRO A 372 12.71 7.36 -16.79
N ASP A 373 11.42 7.20 -17.16
CA ASP A 373 10.29 7.38 -16.23
C ASP A 373 10.08 6.11 -15.41
N GLU A 374 11.06 5.86 -14.51
CA GLU A 374 11.09 4.69 -13.65
C GLU A 374 11.24 5.09 -12.18
N GLU A 375 10.62 4.30 -11.31
CA GLU A 375 10.79 4.43 -9.88
C GLU A 375 12.10 3.78 -9.42
N VAL A 376 13.02 4.56 -8.88
CA VAL A 376 14.19 4.07 -8.15
C VAL A 376 13.80 3.95 -6.68
N PHE A 377 13.53 2.72 -6.21
CA PHE A 377 13.00 2.47 -4.87
C PHE A 377 14.09 2.46 -3.80
N GLY A 378 14.66 3.62 -3.54
CA GLY A 378 15.77 3.82 -2.64
C GLY A 378 16.12 5.32 -2.46
N PRO A 379 17.18 5.65 -1.72
CA PRO A 379 17.49 7.03 -1.32
C PRO A 379 18.23 7.80 -2.43
N LEU A 380 17.63 7.90 -3.62
CA LEU A 380 18.16 8.66 -4.76
C LEU A 380 17.15 9.71 -5.21
N LEU A 381 17.54 10.99 -5.11
CA LEU A 381 16.74 12.15 -5.51
C LEU A 381 17.29 12.76 -6.78
N ARG A 382 16.45 12.87 -7.81
CA ARG A 382 16.75 13.53 -9.07
C ARG A 382 16.22 14.96 -9.03
N VAL A 383 17.02 15.94 -9.48
CA VAL A 383 16.69 17.38 -9.43
C VAL A 383 16.56 17.92 -10.84
N TRP A 384 15.53 18.70 -11.09
CA TRP A 384 15.36 19.50 -12.30
C TRP A 384 15.06 20.94 -11.93
N ARG A 385 15.50 21.88 -12.78
CA ARG A 385 15.18 23.29 -12.66
C ARG A 385 13.98 23.65 -13.51
N TYR A 386 13.21 24.61 -13.05
CA TYR A 386 12.13 25.24 -13.80
C TYR A 386 12.15 26.76 -13.64
N ASP A 387 11.63 27.51 -14.62
CA ASP A 387 11.60 28.98 -14.59
C ASP A 387 10.22 29.51 -14.22
N THR A 388 9.14 28.89 -14.69
CA THR A 388 7.76 29.30 -14.39
C THR A 388 6.98 28.20 -13.68
N PHE A 389 5.98 28.59 -12.88
CA PHE A 389 5.18 27.60 -12.14
C PHE A 389 4.37 26.68 -13.07
N ASP A 390 3.89 27.19 -14.20
CA ASP A 390 3.25 26.38 -15.25
C ASP A 390 4.19 25.31 -15.81
N GLU A 391 5.47 25.64 -15.96
CA GLU A 391 6.49 24.66 -16.35
C GLU A 391 6.66 23.60 -15.26
N ALA A 392 6.73 23.99 -13.99
CA ALA A 392 6.80 23.03 -12.88
C ALA A 392 5.63 22.04 -12.89
N ILE A 393 4.41 22.51 -13.13
CA ILE A 393 3.21 21.65 -13.23
C ILE A 393 3.32 20.71 -14.45
N ARG A 394 3.74 21.22 -15.62
CA ARG A 394 3.95 20.35 -16.80
C ARG A 394 4.99 19.26 -16.52
N MET A 395 6.12 19.65 -15.90
CA MET A 395 7.16 18.69 -15.51
C MET A 395 6.66 17.70 -14.45
N ALA A 396 5.89 18.15 -13.48
CA ALA A 396 5.29 17.28 -12.45
C ALA A 396 4.41 16.20 -13.09
N ASN A 397 3.58 16.58 -14.07
CA ASN A 397 2.68 15.68 -14.78
C ASN A 397 3.36 14.82 -15.87
N ASN A 398 4.61 15.12 -16.23
CA ASN A 398 5.37 14.37 -17.25
C ASN A 398 5.89 13.03 -16.68
N THR A 399 4.97 12.15 -16.36
CA THR A 399 5.22 10.79 -15.89
C THR A 399 3.97 9.94 -16.15
N ARG A 400 4.18 8.64 -16.35
CA ARG A 400 3.09 7.67 -16.43
C ARG A 400 2.46 7.36 -15.07
N PHE A 401 3.17 7.67 -13.99
CA PHE A 401 2.71 7.48 -12.61
C PHE A 401 1.80 8.62 -12.16
N GLY A 402 1.15 8.43 -11.02
CA GLY A 402 0.27 9.45 -10.44
C GLY A 402 -0.14 9.12 -9.01
N LEU A 403 0.83 8.77 -8.13
CA LEU A 403 0.53 8.45 -6.75
C LEU A 403 0.52 9.71 -5.87
N SER A 404 1.64 10.44 -5.82
CA SER A 404 1.81 11.57 -4.92
C SER A 404 2.49 12.74 -5.63
N CYS A 405 2.09 13.96 -5.30
CA CYS A 405 2.68 15.22 -5.74
C CYS A 405 2.68 16.20 -4.57
N GLY A 406 3.64 17.12 -4.51
CA GLY A 406 3.68 18.14 -3.46
C GLY A 406 4.26 19.45 -3.90
N LEU A 407 3.85 20.49 -3.18
CA LEU A 407 4.32 21.86 -3.33
C LEU A 407 4.83 22.40 -1.99
N VAL A 408 6.00 23.01 -2.02
CA VAL A 408 6.51 23.86 -0.93
C VAL A 408 6.54 25.29 -1.44
N SER A 409 5.62 26.10 -0.97
CA SER A 409 5.44 27.50 -1.38
C SER A 409 4.61 28.24 -0.32
N PRO A 410 4.85 29.53 -0.10
CA PRO A 410 3.98 30.36 0.73
C PRO A 410 2.66 30.74 0.03
N GLU A 411 2.55 30.58 -1.30
CA GLU A 411 1.45 31.07 -2.11
C GLU A 411 0.31 30.05 -2.21
N ARG A 412 -0.85 30.38 -1.64
CA ARG A 412 -2.05 29.55 -1.68
C ARG A 412 -2.58 29.39 -3.12
N GLU A 413 -2.50 30.43 -3.92
CA GLU A 413 -2.98 30.42 -5.31
C GLU A 413 -2.22 29.41 -6.17
N LYS A 414 -0.92 29.25 -5.98
CA LYS A 414 -0.12 28.19 -6.64
C LYS A 414 -0.53 26.80 -6.22
N PHE A 415 -0.88 26.63 -4.94
CA PHE A 415 -1.39 25.33 -4.49
C PHE A 415 -2.77 25.02 -5.08
N ASP A 416 -3.67 26.02 -5.13
CA ASP A 416 -5.00 25.85 -5.73
C ASP A 416 -4.91 25.53 -7.22
N GLN A 417 -3.97 26.17 -7.95
CA GLN A 417 -3.65 25.81 -9.34
C GLN A 417 -3.12 24.38 -9.44
N LEU A 418 -2.16 24.00 -8.61
CA LEU A 418 -1.63 22.63 -8.60
C LEU A 418 -2.71 21.59 -8.33
N LEU A 419 -3.66 21.84 -7.40
CA LEU A 419 -4.77 20.93 -7.12
C LEU A 419 -5.66 20.67 -8.32
N LEU A 420 -5.86 21.67 -9.19
CA LEU A 420 -6.68 21.53 -10.40
C LEU A 420 -5.94 20.78 -11.50
N GLU A 421 -4.63 20.90 -11.59
CA GLU A 421 -3.85 20.43 -12.73
C GLU A 421 -3.01 19.19 -12.44
N ALA A 422 -2.76 18.84 -11.17
CA ALA A 422 -1.92 17.70 -10.80
C ALA A 422 -2.59 16.36 -11.15
N ARG A 423 -1.80 15.47 -11.73
CA ARG A 423 -2.21 14.09 -12.03
C ARG A 423 -1.69 13.13 -10.95
N ALA A 424 -2.21 13.28 -9.73
CA ALA A 424 -1.84 12.45 -8.60
C ALA A 424 -3.05 12.21 -7.66
N GLY A 425 -3.07 11.06 -7.00
CA GLY A 425 -4.12 10.74 -6.02
C GLY A 425 -3.90 11.41 -4.67
N ILE A 426 -2.67 11.86 -4.38
CA ILE A 426 -2.30 12.57 -3.15
C ILE A 426 -1.57 13.85 -3.54
N VAL A 427 -2.07 15.01 -3.10
CA VAL A 427 -1.44 16.30 -3.36
C VAL A 427 -1.25 17.04 -2.04
N ASN A 428 0.01 17.27 -1.64
CA ASN A 428 0.34 17.87 -0.35
C ASN A 428 0.90 19.30 -0.53
N TRP A 429 0.54 20.19 0.37
CA TRP A 429 1.06 21.55 0.45
C TRP A 429 1.77 21.79 1.78
N ASN A 430 3.05 22.19 1.71
CA ASN A 430 3.91 22.42 2.89
C ASN A 430 3.90 21.25 3.90
N LYS A 431 3.74 20.02 3.38
CA LYS A 431 3.78 18.76 4.12
C LYS A 431 4.62 17.75 3.33
N PRO A 432 5.30 16.81 4.01
CA PRO A 432 6.04 15.76 3.33
C PRO A 432 5.14 14.94 2.40
N LEU A 433 5.68 14.49 1.25
CA LEU A 433 4.97 13.58 0.35
C LEU A 433 4.63 12.24 1.01
N THR A 434 5.46 11.81 1.96
CA THR A 434 5.29 10.57 2.72
C THR A 434 4.21 10.64 3.79
N GLY A 435 3.59 11.81 3.99
CA GLY A 435 2.46 12.03 4.88
C GLY A 435 1.13 11.80 4.16
N ALA A 436 0.39 10.76 4.56
CA ALA A 436 -0.96 10.52 4.08
C ALA A 436 -1.90 10.27 5.26
N ALA A 437 -3.09 10.88 5.22
CA ALA A 437 -4.09 10.65 6.25
C ALA A 437 -4.79 9.29 6.03
N SER A 438 -4.76 8.42 7.03
CA SER A 438 -5.43 7.10 6.93
C SER A 438 -6.97 7.21 6.88
N THR A 439 -7.52 8.40 7.16
CA THR A 439 -8.96 8.75 7.05
C THR A 439 -9.31 9.35 5.68
N ALA A 440 -8.37 9.35 4.73
CA ALA A 440 -8.56 9.77 3.35
C ALA A 440 -8.29 8.60 2.40
N PRO A 441 -8.67 8.69 1.11
CA PRO A 441 -8.24 7.70 0.12
C PRO A 441 -6.73 7.70 -0.02
N PHE A 442 -6.16 6.51 -0.21
CA PHE A 442 -4.75 6.33 -0.53
C PHE A 442 -4.65 5.52 -1.82
N GLY A 443 -4.13 6.11 -2.87
CA GLY A 443 -3.96 5.44 -4.15
C GLY A 443 -3.63 6.43 -5.25
N GLY A 444 -3.22 5.89 -6.39
CA GLY A 444 -2.81 6.67 -7.55
C GLY A 444 -3.60 6.37 -8.81
N ILE A 445 -3.35 7.19 -9.81
CA ILE A 445 -3.82 7.04 -11.18
C ILE A 445 -2.65 6.63 -12.09
N GLY A 446 -2.93 6.36 -13.36
CA GLY A 446 -1.90 5.92 -14.30
C GLY A 446 -1.22 4.62 -13.87
N ALA A 447 0.10 4.58 -13.91
CA ALA A 447 0.91 3.41 -13.53
C ALA A 447 0.98 3.17 -12.01
N SER A 448 0.32 4.00 -11.20
CA SER A 448 0.33 3.89 -9.74
C SER A 448 -0.88 3.16 -9.16
N GLY A 449 -1.91 2.87 -9.96
CA GLY A 449 -3.10 2.16 -9.48
C GLY A 449 -4.14 1.90 -10.57
N ASN A 450 -5.22 1.21 -10.21
CA ASN A 450 -6.31 0.88 -11.12
C ASN A 450 -7.67 1.43 -10.65
N HIS A 451 -7.69 2.65 -10.10
CA HIS A 451 -8.89 3.34 -9.62
C HIS A 451 -9.58 2.65 -8.43
N ARG A 452 -8.82 1.91 -7.62
CA ARG A 452 -9.25 1.29 -6.37
C ARG A 452 -8.37 1.78 -5.21
N PRO A 453 -8.48 3.06 -4.82
CA PRO A 453 -7.67 3.59 -3.72
C PRO A 453 -7.97 2.85 -2.42
N SER A 454 -6.93 2.65 -1.62
CA SER A 454 -6.96 1.97 -0.34
C SER A 454 -7.25 2.93 0.83
N ALA A 455 -6.82 2.57 2.01
CA ALA A 455 -7.03 3.28 3.27
C ALA A 455 -8.51 3.42 3.60
N TRP A 456 -9.06 4.62 3.68
CA TRP A 456 -10.48 4.85 3.93
C TRP A 456 -11.41 4.23 2.89
N TYR A 457 -10.95 4.17 1.64
CA TYR A 457 -11.70 3.62 0.50
C TYR A 457 -11.56 2.10 0.35
N ALA A 458 -10.74 1.45 1.18
CA ALA A 458 -10.63 -0.02 1.14
C ALA A 458 -11.97 -0.73 1.39
N ALA A 459 -12.89 -0.12 2.13
CA ALA A 459 -14.24 -0.63 2.32
C ALA A 459 -14.97 -0.87 0.99
N ASP A 460 -14.79 0.03 0.00
CA ASP A 460 -15.52 0.01 -1.27
C ASP A 460 -15.16 -1.20 -2.14
N TYR A 461 -13.87 -1.55 -2.22
CA TYR A 461 -13.44 -2.71 -3.03
C TYR A 461 -13.46 -4.04 -2.26
N CYS A 462 -13.71 -4.01 -0.95
CA CYS A 462 -13.87 -5.21 -0.16
C CYS A 462 -15.32 -5.75 -0.13
N ALA A 463 -16.26 -5.03 -0.73
CA ALA A 463 -17.66 -5.43 -0.80
C ALA A 463 -18.31 -4.94 -2.10
N TRP A 464 -19.36 -5.60 -2.54
CA TRP A 464 -20.15 -5.18 -3.70
C TRP A 464 -21.55 -4.73 -3.27
N PRO A 465 -22.10 -3.67 -3.88
CA PRO A 465 -23.43 -3.14 -3.55
C PRO A 465 -24.53 -4.04 -4.07
N MET A 466 -25.57 -4.24 -3.25
CA MET A 466 -26.79 -4.97 -3.59
C MET A 466 -28.00 -4.12 -3.28
N ALA A 467 -28.78 -3.80 -4.31
CA ALA A 467 -30.03 -3.06 -4.15
C ALA A 467 -31.22 -4.02 -4.09
N SER A 468 -32.22 -3.69 -3.28
CA SER A 468 -33.49 -4.40 -3.22
C SER A 468 -34.66 -3.44 -3.07
N LEU A 469 -35.82 -3.84 -3.60
CA LEU A 469 -37.11 -3.25 -3.27
C LEU A 469 -37.86 -4.27 -2.42
N GLU A 470 -38.38 -3.85 -1.28
CA GLU A 470 -38.94 -4.74 -0.26
C GLU A 470 -40.32 -4.25 0.16
N SER A 471 -41.27 -5.16 0.27
CA SER A 471 -42.58 -4.91 0.89
C SER A 471 -42.93 -6.06 1.83
N ASP A 472 -43.43 -5.73 3.02
CA ASP A 472 -43.84 -6.73 4.01
C ASP A 472 -45.14 -7.45 3.60
N SER A 473 -45.87 -6.92 2.60
CA SER A 473 -47.09 -7.50 2.09
C SER A 473 -47.16 -7.43 0.57
N LEU A 474 -47.70 -8.46 -0.03
CA LEU A 474 -48.03 -8.48 -1.45
C LEU A 474 -49.50 -8.10 -1.61
N THR A 475 -49.78 -6.92 -2.15
CA THR A 475 -51.14 -6.44 -2.41
C THR A 475 -51.27 -6.01 -3.86
N LEU A 476 -52.47 -6.19 -4.40
CA LEU A 476 -52.77 -5.71 -5.76
C LEU A 476 -52.71 -4.15 -5.74
N PRO A 477 -51.98 -3.49 -6.61
CA PRO A 477 -51.96 -2.04 -6.69
C PRO A 477 -53.36 -1.46 -6.91
N ALA A 478 -53.67 -0.33 -6.26
CA ALA A 478 -54.92 0.36 -6.44
C ALA A 478 -55.13 0.84 -7.89
N THR A 479 -54.04 1.07 -8.61
CA THR A 479 -54.07 1.41 -10.04
C THR A 479 -53.21 0.41 -10.80
N LEU A 480 -53.83 -0.30 -11.72
CA LEU A 480 -53.15 -1.22 -12.60
C LEU A 480 -52.58 -0.54 -13.84
N ASN A 481 -51.54 -1.12 -14.40
CA ASN A 481 -51.03 -0.68 -15.71
C ASN A 481 -52.07 -0.86 -16.80
N PRO A 482 -52.09 0.01 -17.82
CA PRO A 482 -53.03 -0.13 -18.93
C PRO A 482 -52.97 -1.53 -19.58
N GLY A 483 -54.13 -2.15 -19.75
CA GLY A 483 -54.25 -3.50 -20.35
C GLY A 483 -54.13 -4.66 -19.35
N LEU A 484 -53.86 -4.41 -18.08
CA LEU A 484 -53.98 -5.42 -17.02
C LEU A 484 -55.40 -5.39 -16.44
N ASP A 485 -56.11 -6.50 -16.51
CA ASP A 485 -57.44 -6.68 -15.94
C ASP A 485 -57.45 -7.96 -15.08
N PHE A 486 -57.85 -7.82 -13.83
CA PHE A 486 -58.00 -8.91 -12.87
C PHE A 486 -59.48 -9.20 -12.55
N SER A 487 -60.41 -8.63 -13.35
CA SER A 487 -61.83 -8.98 -13.20
C SER A 487 -62.07 -10.43 -13.69
N ASP A 488 -62.92 -11.16 -12.94
CA ASP A 488 -63.27 -12.55 -13.28
C ASP A 488 -64.24 -12.64 -14.48
N GLU A 489 -64.39 -11.57 -15.28
CA GLU A 489 -65.17 -11.61 -16.50
C GLU A 489 -64.45 -12.43 -17.56
N VAL A 490 -64.88 -13.69 -17.67
CA VAL A 490 -64.55 -14.56 -18.80
C VAL A 490 -64.96 -13.86 -20.09
N VAL A 491 -63.97 -13.41 -20.87
CA VAL A 491 -64.20 -12.94 -22.24
C VAL A 491 -64.84 -14.12 -22.98
N ARG A 492 -66.16 -14.02 -23.21
CA ARG A 492 -66.94 -14.91 -24.07
C ARG A 492 -66.64 -14.64 -25.56
#